data_5e98e4516244f5653e2f5bbe224ded9b
#
_entry.id   5e98e4516244f5653e2f5bbe224ded9b
#
_cell.length_a   1.000
_cell.length_b   1.000
_cell.length_c   1.000
_cell.angle_alpha   90.00
_cell.angle_beta   90.00
_cell.angle_gamma   90.00
#
_symmetry.space_group_name_H-M   'P 1'
#
loop_
_entity.id
_entity.type
_entity.pdbx_description
1 polymer ?
#
loop_
_entity_poly.entity_id
_entity_poly.type
_entity_poly.pdbx_seq_one_letter_code
_entity_poly.pdbx_strand_id
1 'polypeptide(L)'
;MKKILILGANPETIPLIETAKSMGLYTIVTDPDPNAPAKKVADRGININGMDVKGLVEFCKQEKVDSVLVGVADRLIEPYQKVCEALNLPCYGNEYQCEVLTNKGKFNNLCKEYGVSTIPSLPLYRKNIDSLENITYPVFIKPIDRNSGKGMSIAYNETELKKGIEKAFNNTSSDYILLERYMTCSDVLVSYTIVDGEPILSAIADRYTCKEQGKTSQVCLGAIYPSDLLNVYMDKEYPKMVRMLKGIGLKNAILTISAFVEDDNFYYYDPGFRLQGEAPNLHMENINKFDQKKFLIDIALGNETNKSNITKADFQNKHAATIWFLLKKGTIQQINGFEKIENDPSIFHISRRLFEGDIISEEMVGTESQVMARIYMCCQTKQKLKNKISEIQDIVKVFDKDNNNQLINGFKYE
;
A
#
# COMPACT_ATOMS: atom_id res chain seq x y z
N MET A 1 -8.25 19.70 -24.72
CA MET A 1 -7.43 18.85 -23.84
C MET A 1 -8.38 18.18 -22.86
N LYS A 2 -8.34 16.83 -22.74
CA LYS A 2 -9.18 16.10 -21.78
C LYS A 2 -8.74 16.42 -20.34
N LYS A 3 -9.70 16.50 -19.43
CA LYS A 3 -9.48 16.78 -18.01
C LYS A 3 -9.62 15.52 -17.17
N ILE A 4 -8.66 15.27 -16.28
CA ILE A 4 -8.75 14.19 -15.29
C ILE A 4 -8.76 14.76 -13.88
N LEU A 5 -9.73 14.32 -13.05
CA LEU A 5 -9.76 14.59 -11.62
C LEU A 5 -9.14 13.42 -10.86
N ILE A 6 -8.14 13.69 -10.03
CA ILE A 6 -7.49 12.69 -9.17
C ILE A 6 -7.84 12.98 -7.71
N LEU A 7 -8.38 11.96 -7.02
CA LEU A 7 -8.78 12.06 -5.61
C LEU A 7 -7.61 11.76 -4.68
N GLY A 8 -7.27 12.71 -3.81
CA GLY A 8 -6.15 12.63 -2.85
C GLY A 8 -4.86 13.26 -3.40
N ALA A 9 -4.26 14.14 -2.62
CA ALA A 9 -3.11 14.94 -3.03
C ALA A 9 -1.85 14.71 -2.17
N ASN A 10 -1.67 13.52 -1.63
CA ASN A 10 -0.45 13.11 -0.93
C ASN A 10 0.75 12.97 -1.90
N PRO A 11 1.98 12.97 -1.39
CA PRO A 11 3.20 12.90 -2.21
C PRO A 11 3.22 11.71 -3.16
N GLU A 12 2.72 10.57 -2.74
CA GLU A 12 2.70 9.33 -3.53
C GLU A 12 1.73 9.39 -4.74
N THR A 13 0.87 10.40 -4.80
CA THR A 13 0.00 10.67 -5.98
C THR A 13 0.75 11.43 -7.10
N ILE A 14 1.86 12.08 -6.79
CA ILE A 14 2.63 12.91 -7.74
C ILE A 14 3.00 12.14 -9.01
N PRO A 15 3.57 10.91 -8.96
CA PRO A 15 3.91 10.17 -10.17
C PRO A 15 2.71 9.86 -11.08
N LEU A 16 1.52 9.68 -10.51
CA LEU A 16 0.29 9.49 -11.29
C LEU A 16 -0.10 10.78 -12.04
N ILE A 17 0.03 11.94 -11.39
CA ILE A 17 -0.23 13.24 -12.00
C ILE A 17 0.76 13.51 -13.14
N GLU A 18 2.05 13.27 -12.92
CA GLU A 18 3.09 13.44 -13.93
C GLU A 18 2.86 12.55 -15.15
N THR A 19 2.45 11.28 -14.92
CA THR A 19 2.08 10.37 -16.00
C THR A 19 0.87 10.92 -16.78
N ALA A 20 -0.17 11.41 -16.12
CA ALA A 20 -1.34 12.00 -16.77
C ALA A 20 -0.97 13.23 -17.61
N LYS A 21 -0.09 14.10 -17.11
CA LYS A 21 0.44 15.26 -17.83
C LYS A 21 1.24 14.83 -19.07
N SER A 22 2.10 13.82 -18.94
CA SER A 22 2.86 13.28 -20.07
C SER A 22 1.97 12.69 -21.19
N MET A 23 0.77 12.24 -20.82
CA MET A 23 -0.27 11.79 -21.76
C MET A 23 -1.09 12.95 -22.37
N GLY A 24 -0.76 14.20 -22.06
CA GLY A 24 -1.42 15.39 -22.58
C GLY A 24 -2.77 15.72 -21.92
N LEU A 25 -2.98 15.27 -20.69
CA LEU A 25 -4.19 15.56 -19.92
C LEU A 25 -4.03 16.83 -19.09
N TYR A 26 -5.12 17.56 -18.90
CA TYR A 26 -5.22 18.62 -17.89
C TYR A 26 -5.55 17.99 -16.54
N THR A 27 -4.66 18.12 -15.59
CA THR A 27 -4.73 17.43 -14.30
C THR A 27 -5.35 18.31 -13.22
N ILE A 28 -6.39 17.79 -12.56
CA ILE A 28 -7.02 18.40 -11.41
C ILE A 28 -6.84 17.44 -10.22
N VAL A 29 -6.41 17.95 -9.08
CA VAL A 29 -6.28 17.13 -7.88
C VAL A 29 -7.09 17.73 -6.72
N THR A 30 -7.76 16.87 -5.95
CA THR A 30 -8.58 17.31 -4.82
C THR A 30 -8.02 16.81 -3.48
N ASP A 31 -7.98 17.71 -2.51
CA ASP A 31 -7.68 17.42 -1.11
C ASP A 31 -8.20 18.57 -0.25
N PRO A 32 -8.74 18.33 0.99
CA PRO A 32 -9.17 19.40 1.86
C PRO A 32 -8.01 20.30 2.32
N ASP A 33 -6.78 19.77 2.42
CA ASP A 33 -5.61 20.59 2.74
C ASP A 33 -5.19 21.44 1.53
N PRO A 34 -5.22 22.79 1.63
CA PRO A 34 -4.80 23.66 0.55
C PRO A 34 -3.32 23.51 0.19
N ASN A 35 -2.50 23.04 1.13
CA ASN A 35 -1.04 22.88 0.97
C ASN A 35 -0.63 21.45 0.60
N ALA A 36 -1.56 20.55 0.34
CA ALA A 36 -1.27 19.17 0.00
C ALA A 36 -0.25 19.07 -1.16
N PRO A 37 0.82 18.26 -1.01
CA PRO A 37 1.99 18.30 -1.90
C PRO A 37 1.69 18.13 -3.38
N ALA A 38 0.81 17.21 -3.75
CA ALA A 38 0.48 16.93 -5.14
C ALA A 38 -0.28 18.09 -5.84
N LYS A 39 -0.88 19.02 -5.08
CA LYS A 39 -1.49 20.23 -5.66
C LYS A 39 -0.49 21.15 -6.35
N LYS A 40 0.79 21.12 -5.90
CA LYS A 40 1.85 21.94 -6.49
C LYS A 40 2.29 21.43 -7.87
N VAL A 41 1.99 20.17 -8.18
CA VAL A 41 2.39 19.50 -9.44
C VAL A 41 1.26 19.46 -10.45
N ALA A 42 0.02 19.33 -9.99
CA ALA A 42 -1.17 19.34 -10.85
C ALA A 42 -1.37 20.72 -11.52
N ASP A 43 -2.07 20.74 -12.66
CA ASP A 43 -2.43 22.01 -13.32
C ASP A 43 -3.42 22.82 -12.47
N ARG A 44 -4.25 22.12 -11.68
CA ARG A 44 -5.18 22.77 -10.74
C ARG A 44 -5.37 21.93 -9.46
N GLY A 45 -5.17 22.54 -8.31
CA GLY A 45 -5.56 21.99 -7.00
C GLY A 45 -6.92 22.56 -6.57
N ILE A 46 -7.80 21.70 -6.01
CA ILE A 46 -9.09 22.13 -5.44
C ILE A 46 -9.21 21.65 -3.99
N ASN A 47 -10.03 22.34 -3.18
CA ASN A 47 -10.16 22.09 -1.73
C ASN A 47 -11.43 21.31 -1.37
N ILE A 48 -11.99 20.55 -2.31
CA ILE A 48 -13.14 19.68 -2.04
C ILE A 48 -12.61 18.44 -1.30
N ASN A 49 -13.31 18.04 -0.22
CA ASN A 49 -12.96 16.78 0.44
C ASN A 49 -13.26 15.59 -0.49
N GLY A 50 -12.30 14.69 -0.67
CA GLY A 50 -12.48 13.48 -1.50
C GLY A 50 -13.63 12.56 -1.05
N MET A 51 -14.15 12.74 0.19
CA MET A 51 -15.33 12.04 0.70
C MET A 51 -16.66 12.76 0.36
N ASP A 52 -16.62 13.99 -0.15
CA ASP A 52 -17.80 14.76 -0.56
C ASP A 52 -18.21 14.42 -2.01
N VAL A 53 -18.83 13.27 -2.18
CA VAL A 53 -19.29 12.77 -3.49
C VAL A 53 -20.17 13.80 -4.21
N LYS A 54 -21.08 14.46 -3.49
CA LYS A 54 -22.00 15.45 -4.08
C LYS A 54 -21.24 16.65 -4.62
N GLY A 55 -20.37 17.25 -3.83
CA GLY A 55 -19.55 18.39 -4.24
C GLY A 55 -18.62 18.04 -5.40
N LEU A 56 -18.04 16.82 -5.40
CA LEU A 56 -17.20 16.33 -6.51
C LEU A 56 -18.00 16.16 -7.80
N VAL A 57 -19.20 15.60 -7.76
CA VAL A 57 -20.08 15.44 -8.92
C VAL A 57 -20.50 16.79 -9.51
N GLU A 58 -20.89 17.75 -8.66
CA GLU A 58 -21.24 19.11 -9.08
C GLU A 58 -20.05 19.80 -9.74
N PHE A 59 -18.87 19.74 -9.14
CA PHE A 59 -17.63 20.27 -9.69
C PHE A 59 -17.31 19.65 -11.06
N CYS A 60 -17.34 18.31 -11.17
CA CYS A 60 -17.04 17.61 -12.40
C CYS A 60 -18.00 18.02 -13.56
N LYS A 61 -19.29 18.21 -13.27
CA LYS A 61 -20.27 18.68 -14.26
C LYS A 61 -19.98 20.12 -14.72
N GLN A 62 -19.69 21.03 -13.77
CA GLN A 62 -19.38 22.42 -14.06
C GLN A 62 -18.11 22.56 -14.90
N GLU A 63 -17.06 21.84 -14.54
CA GLU A 63 -15.76 21.89 -15.20
C GLU A 63 -15.66 20.99 -16.43
N LYS A 64 -16.67 20.18 -16.72
CA LYS A 64 -16.67 19.20 -17.81
C LYS A 64 -15.46 18.28 -17.72
N VAL A 65 -15.30 17.62 -16.56
CA VAL A 65 -14.25 16.63 -16.31
C VAL A 65 -14.54 15.38 -17.13
N ASP A 66 -13.55 14.89 -17.87
CA ASP A 66 -13.69 13.75 -18.80
C ASP A 66 -13.45 12.42 -18.09
N SER A 67 -12.70 12.40 -17.02
CA SER A 67 -12.35 11.18 -16.28
C SER A 67 -12.01 11.46 -14.82
N VAL A 68 -12.23 10.46 -13.96
CA VAL A 68 -11.90 10.51 -12.54
C VAL A 68 -11.02 9.32 -12.20
N LEU A 69 -10.07 9.50 -11.29
CA LEU A 69 -9.22 8.42 -10.79
C LEU A 69 -8.90 8.66 -9.31
N VAL A 70 -8.62 7.58 -8.57
CA VAL A 70 -8.16 7.68 -7.18
C VAL A 70 -6.62 7.64 -7.14
N GLY A 71 -6.03 8.41 -6.23
CA GLY A 71 -4.61 8.30 -5.89
C GLY A 71 -4.31 7.05 -5.05
N VAL A 72 -3.53 7.21 -3.99
CA VAL A 72 -3.04 6.08 -3.17
C VAL A 72 -3.79 5.89 -1.83
N ALA A 73 -4.96 6.48 -1.66
CA ALA A 73 -5.72 6.44 -0.40
C ALA A 73 -6.94 5.51 -0.48
N ASP A 74 -6.92 4.38 0.27
CA ASP A 74 -8.00 3.37 0.26
C ASP A 74 -9.38 3.95 0.56
N ARG A 75 -9.46 4.87 1.51
CA ARG A 75 -10.72 5.54 1.91
C ARG A 75 -11.40 6.29 0.76
N LEU A 76 -10.69 6.58 -0.32
CA LEU A 76 -11.22 7.33 -1.47
C LEU A 76 -11.71 6.43 -2.61
N ILE A 77 -11.59 5.10 -2.48
CA ILE A 77 -12.04 4.15 -3.52
C ILE A 77 -13.56 4.14 -3.64
N GLU A 78 -14.28 4.08 -2.52
CA GLU A 78 -15.76 4.14 -2.53
C GLU A 78 -16.28 5.48 -3.07
N PRO A 79 -15.82 6.66 -2.61
CA PRO A 79 -16.16 7.93 -3.22
C PRO A 79 -15.84 8.02 -4.71
N TYR A 80 -14.67 7.53 -5.13
CA TYR A 80 -14.28 7.47 -6.54
C TYR A 80 -15.29 6.71 -7.37
N GLN A 81 -15.68 5.51 -6.94
CA GLN A 81 -16.67 4.67 -7.63
C GLN A 81 -18.02 5.40 -7.74
N LYS A 82 -18.51 5.99 -6.64
CA LYS A 82 -19.78 6.72 -6.61
C LYS A 82 -19.78 7.96 -7.52
N VAL A 83 -18.66 8.68 -7.59
CA VAL A 83 -18.51 9.82 -8.51
C VAL A 83 -18.54 9.35 -9.97
N CYS A 84 -17.80 8.29 -10.31
CA CYS A 84 -17.81 7.72 -11.66
C CYS A 84 -19.21 7.26 -12.06
N GLU A 85 -19.92 6.56 -11.19
CA GLU A 85 -21.30 6.08 -11.42
C GLU A 85 -22.26 7.24 -11.64
N ALA A 86 -22.26 8.26 -10.78
CA ALA A 86 -23.13 9.43 -10.88
C ALA A 86 -22.90 10.28 -12.16
N LEU A 87 -21.71 10.18 -12.74
CA LEU A 87 -21.31 10.87 -13.97
C LEU A 87 -21.33 9.99 -15.22
N ASN A 88 -21.63 8.70 -15.05
CA ASN A 88 -21.54 7.68 -16.11
C ASN A 88 -20.13 7.66 -16.76
N LEU A 89 -19.09 7.78 -15.94
CA LEU A 89 -17.69 7.72 -16.36
C LEU A 89 -17.11 6.31 -16.16
N PRO A 90 -16.10 5.90 -16.93
CA PRO A 90 -15.41 4.65 -16.72
C PRO A 90 -14.82 4.55 -15.31
N CYS A 91 -14.95 3.36 -14.69
CA CYS A 91 -14.43 3.03 -13.39
C CYS A 91 -13.80 1.64 -13.43
N TYR A 92 -12.68 1.42 -12.75
CA TYR A 92 -12.03 0.10 -12.73
C TYR A 92 -12.69 -0.91 -11.78
N GLY A 93 -13.68 -0.50 -11.00
CA GLY A 93 -14.48 -1.36 -10.15
C GLY A 93 -15.91 -0.86 -9.99
N ASN A 94 -16.87 -1.78 -9.86
CA ASN A 94 -18.23 -1.46 -9.48
C ASN A 94 -18.36 -1.40 -7.93
N GLU A 95 -19.55 -1.03 -7.42
CA GLU A 95 -19.81 -0.89 -5.99
C GLU A 95 -19.43 -2.16 -5.21
N TYR A 96 -19.91 -3.35 -5.66
CA TYR A 96 -19.61 -4.62 -5.01
C TYR A 96 -18.09 -4.90 -4.96
N GLN A 97 -17.39 -4.72 -6.07
CA GLN A 97 -15.94 -4.96 -6.16
C GLN A 97 -15.15 -4.01 -5.24
N CYS A 98 -15.50 -2.73 -5.25
CA CYS A 98 -14.89 -1.75 -4.35
C CYS A 98 -15.14 -2.13 -2.89
N GLU A 99 -16.36 -2.50 -2.54
CA GLU A 99 -16.72 -2.85 -1.18
C GLU A 99 -16.00 -4.09 -0.67
N VAL A 100 -15.98 -5.19 -1.43
CA VAL A 100 -15.33 -6.44 -0.99
C VAL A 100 -13.80 -6.35 -0.95
N LEU A 101 -13.19 -5.44 -1.71
CA LEU A 101 -11.74 -5.25 -1.76
C LEU A 101 -11.23 -4.09 -0.87
N THR A 102 -12.13 -3.39 -0.15
CA THR A 102 -11.73 -2.34 0.79
C THR A 102 -12.22 -2.59 2.22
N ASN A 103 -13.28 -3.39 2.38
CA ASN A 103 -13.80 -3.77 3.69
C ASN A 103 -13.21 -5.11 4.14
N LYS A 104 -12.40 -5.08 5.21
CA LYS A 104 -11.66 -6.27 5.71
C LYS A 104 -12.57 -7.45 6.04
N GLY A 105 -13.76 -7.20 6.63
CA GLY A 105 -14.72 -8.26 6.96
C GLY A 105 -15.30 -8.94 5.71
N LYS A 106 -15.67 -8.12 4.71
CA LYS A 106 -16.20 -8.64 3.43
C LYS A 106 -15.12 -9.35 2.63
N PHE A 107 -13.89 -8.84 2.64
CA PHE A 107 -12.73 -9.50 2.04
C PHE A 107 -12.47 -10.86 2.68
N ASN A 108 -12.50 -10.97 4.01
CA ASN A 108 -12.34 -12.25 4.70
C ASN A 108 -13.43 -13.26 4.31
N ASN A 109 -14.69 -12.82 4.19
CA ASN A 109 -15.78 -13.69 3.75
C ASN A 109 -15.60 -14.14 2.29
N LEU A 110 -15.20 -13.24 1.40
CA LEU A 110 -14.86 -13.55 0.02
C LEU A 110 -13.71 -14.57 -0.06
N CYS A 111 -12.63 -14.36 0.67
CA CYS A 111 -11.53 -15.31 0.74
C CYS A 111 -11.98 -16.71 1.18
N LYS A 112 -12.81 -16.78 2.22
CA LYS A 112 -13.37 -18.04 2.73
C LYS A 112 -14.19 -18.79 1.68
N GLU A 113 -15.00 -18.08 0.90
CA GLU A 113 -15.83 -18.63 -0.18
C GLU A 113 -14.98 -19.34 -1.25
N TYR A 114 -13.80 -18.78 -1.56
CA TYR A 114 -12.91 -19.31 -2.58
C TYR A 114 -11.77 -20.19 -2.04
N GLY A 115 -11.79 -20.53 -0.75
CA GLY A 115 -10.74 -21.34 -0.12
C GLY A 115 -9.39 -20.65 -0.03
N VAL A 116 -9.39 -19.31 0.01
CA VAL A 116 -8.22 -18.46 0.26
C VAL A 116 -8.12 -18.22 1.77
N SER A 117 -6.97 -18.51 2.36
CA SER A 117 -6.80 -18.39 3.80
C SER A 117 -6.57 -16.94 4.22
N THR A 118 -7.21 -16.53 5.30
CA THR A 118 -6.99 -15.23 5.96
C THR A 118 -6.48 -15.46 7.38
N ILE A 119 -5.98 -14.42 8.03
CA ILE A 119 -5.56 -14.53 9.44
C ILE A 119 -6.74 -15.07 10.26
N PRO A 120 -6.54 -16.15 11.04
CA PRO A 120 -7.58 -16.64 11.95
C PRO A 120 -8.10 -15.51 12.83
N SER A 121 -9.38 -15.22 12.72
CA SER A 121 -10.02 -14.10 13.39
C SER A 121 -11.34 -14.50 14.02
N LEU A 122 -11.64 -13.90 15.18
CA LEU A 122 -12.89 -14.03 15.91
C LEU A 122 -13.57 -12.66 15.98
N PRO A 123 -14.79 -12.50 15.44
CA PRO A 123 -15.56 -11.29 15.64
C PRO A 123 -16.07 -11.24 17.10
N LEU A 124 -15.74 -10.14 17.79
CA LEU A 124 -16.21 -9.89 19.14
C LEU A 124 -17.24 -8.77 19.14
N TYR A 125 -18.48 -9.09 19.43
CA TYR A 125 -19.57 -8.13 19.58
C TYR A 125 -19.61 -7.53 20.98
N ARG A 126 -20.02 -6.25 21.11
CA ARG A 126 -20.14 -5.56 22.41
C ARG A 126 -20.96 -6.35 23.44
N LYS A 127 -22.01 -7.03 23.01
CA LYS A 127 -22.89 -7.84 23.87
C LYS A 127 -22.25 -9.15 24.37
N ASN A 128 -21.10 -9.56 23.81
CA ASN A 128 -20.45 -10.83 24.08
C ASN A 128 -19.07 -10.67 24.75
N ILE A 129 -18.72 -9.48 25.24
CA ILE A 129 -17.40 -9.20 25.84
C ILE A 129 -17.09 -10.14 27.00
N ASP A 130 -18.10 -10.44 27.84
CA ASP A 130 -17.95 -11.26 29.05
C ASP A 130 -17.93 -12.77 28.78
N SER A 131 -18.17 -13.20 27.52
CA SER A 131 -18.23 -14.59 27.12
C SER A 131 -16.99 -15.09 26.37
N LEU A 132 -15.85 -14.38 26.49
CA LEU A 132 -14.60 -14.78 25.84
C LEU A 132 -13.96 -15.94 26.59
N GLU A 133 -13.87 -17.09 25.90
CA GLU A 133 -13.18 -18.28 26.41
C GLU A 133 -12.10 -18.74 25.41
N ASN A 134 -11.06 -19.40 25.92
CA ASN A 134 -10.04 -20.08 25.11
C ASN A 134 -9.26 -19.17 24.14
N ILE A 135 -8.92 -17.95 24.56
CA ILE A 135 -8.07 -17.06 23.77
C ILE A 135 -6.62 -17.51 23.79
N THR A 136 -6.06 -17.75 22.61
CA THR A 136 -4.62 -18.05 22.44
C THR A 136 -3.84 -16.74 22.32
N TYR A 137 -2.86 -16.53 23.20
CA TYR A 137 -2.01 -15.35 23.20
C TYR A 137 -0.70 -15.60 22.43
N PRO A 138 -0.08 -14.56 21.84
CA PRO A 138 -0.58 -13.19 21.74
C PRO A 138 -1.72 -13.04 20.74
N VAL A 139 -2.66 -12.12 21.02
CA VAL A 139 -3.77 -11.80 20.15
C VAL A 139 -3.71 -10.34 19.69
N PHE A 140 -4.02 -10.11 18.42
CA PHE A 140 -4.12 -8.78 17.83
C PHE A 140 -5.58 -8.31 17.82
N ILE A 141 -5.83 -7.13 18.36
CA ILE A 141 -7.16 -6.57 18.55
C ILE A 141 -7.28 -5.37 17.61
N LYS A 142 -8.30 -5.35 16.75
CA LYS A 142 -8.48 -4.22 15.81
C LYS A 142 -9.95 -3.85 15.57
N PRO A 143 -10.24 -2.54 15.43
CA PRO A 143 -11.47 -2.05 14.83
C PRO A 143 -11.57 -2.48 13.36
N ILE A 144 -12.79 -2.70 12.87
CA ILE A 144 -12.99 -3.09 11.46
C ILE A 144 -12.97 -1.92 10.47
N ASP A 145 -13.20 -0.71 10.98
CA ASP A 145 -13.39 0.55 10.23
C ASP A 145 -12.24 1.55 10.43
N ARG A 146 -11.07 1.09 10.91
CA ARG A 146 -9.88 1.94 11.13
C ARG A 146 -8.64 1.35 10.48
N ASN A 147 -7.74 2.26 10.07
CA ASN A 147 -6.45 1.95 9.47
C ASN A 147 -5.29 2.58 10.26
N SER A 148 -4.06 2.32 9.86
CA SER A 148 -2.84 2.96 10.40
C SER A 148 -2.67 2.82 11.91
N GLY A 149 -3.01 1.66 12.48
CA GLY A 149 -2.82 1.37 13.91
C GLY A 149 -3.83 2.01 14.88
N LYS A 150 -4.77 2.84 14.38
CA LYS A 150 -5.73 3.55 15.26
C LYS A 150 -6.70 2.59 15.93
N GLY A 151 -6.69 2.59 17.27
CA GLY A 151 -7.53 1.69 18.08
C GLY A 151 -7.02 0.26 18.18
N MET A 152 -5.92 -0.07 17.51
CA MET A 152 -5.33 -1.42 17.53
C MET A 152 -4.48 -1.66 18.78
N SER A 153 -4.36 -2.94 19.18
CA SER A 153 -3.53 -3.37 20.32
C SER A 153 -3.07 -4.81 20.12
N ILE A 154 -1.95 -5.17 20.76
CA ILE A 154 -1.51 -6.55 20.95
C ILE A 154 -1.72 -6.87 22.42
N ALA A 155 -2.29 -8.02 22.73
CA ALA A 155 -2.45 -8.50 24.09
C ALA A 155 -1.69 -9.83 24.28
N TYR A 156 -0.87 -9.88 25.31
CA TYR A 156 -0.09 -11.05 25.71
C TYR A 156 -0.70 -11.78 26.91
N ASN A 157 -1.74 -11.19 27.51
CA ASN A 157 -2.47 -11.73 28.67
C ASN A 157 -3.89 -11.14 28.75
N GLU A 158 -4.68 -11.68 29.67
CA GLU A 158 -6.09 -11.26 29.84
C GLU A 158 -6.26 -9.78 30.23
N THR A 159 -5.36 -9.26 31.05
CA THR A 159 -5.41 -7.85 31.47
C THR A 159 -5.21 -6.90 30.29
N GLU A 160 -4.25 -7.21 29.42
CA GLU A 160 -3.99 -6.44 28.21
C GLU A 160 -5.11 -6.62 27.18
N LEU A 161 -5.71 -7.83 27.11
CA LEU A 161 -6.85 -8.10 26.25
C LEU A 161 -8.03 -7.20 26.62
N LYS A 162 -8.41 -7.10 27.89
CA LYS A 162 -9.51 -6.25 28.37
C LYS A 162 -9.28 -4.77 28.00
N LYS A 163 -8.07 -4.25 28.26
CA LYS A 163 -7.69 -2.88 27.88
C LYS A 163 -7.73 -2.65 26.38
N GLY A 164 -7.25 -3.64 25.60
CA GLY A 164 -7.25 -3.58 24.13
C GLY A 164 -8.65 -3.58 23.53
N ILE A 165 -9.56 -4.38 24.08
CA ILE A 165 -10.98 -4.44 23.69
C ILE A 165 -11.65 -3.08 23.94
N GLU A 166 -11.49 -2.51 25.13
CA GLU A 166 -12.02 -1.19 25.46
C GLU A 166 -11.51 -0.11 24.49
N LYS A 167 -10.19 -0.08 24.28
CA LYS A 167 -9.56 0.85 23.33
C LYS A 167 -10.12 0.68 21.90
N ALA A 168 -10.29 -0.54 21.43
CA ALA A 168 -10.79 -0.82 20.08
C ALA A 168 -12.24 -0.35 19.93
N PHE A 169 -13.09 -0.66 20.89
CA PHE A 169 -14.48 -0.21 20.89
C PHE A 169 -14.68 1.31 21.06
N ASN A 170 -13.75 1.99 21.71
CA ASN A 170 -13.77 3.46 21.80
C ASN A 170 -13.33 4.13 20.49
N ASN A 171 -12.75 3.38 19.58
CA ASN A 171 -12.26 3.88 18.29
C ASN A 171 -13.05 3.37 17.07
N THR A 172 -14.16 2.65 17.25
CA THR A 172 -15.00 2.16 16.15
C THR A 172 -16.44 2.66 16.28
N SER A 173 -17.10 2.82 15.13
CA SER A 173 -18.55 3.01 15.05
C SER A 173 -19.31 1.69 14.92
N SER A 174 -18.60 0.58 14.73
CA SER A 174 -19.18 -0.76 14.60
C SER A 174 -19.60 -1.33 15.96
N ASP A 175 -20.55 -2.29 15.92
CA ASP A 175 -20.97 -3.08 17.07
C ASP A 175 -20.06 -4.27 17.39
N TYR A 176 -19.05 -4.52 16.53
CA TYR A 176 -18.03 -5.55 16.74
C TYR A 176 -16.61 -5.10 16.34
N ILE A 177 -15.64 -5.79 16.89
CA ILE A 177 -14.21 -5.68 16.60
C ILE A 177 -13.67 -7.05 16.20
N LEU A 178 -12.44 -7.12 15.69
CA LEU A 178 -11.78 -8.39 15.40
C LEU A 178 -10.69 -8.69 16.41
N LEU A 179 -10.69 -9.92 16.91
CA LEU A 179 -9.57 -10.55 17.61
C LEU A 179 -8.88 -11.47 16.61
N GLU A 180 -7.63 -11.22 16.31
CA GLU A 180 -6.86 -11.99 15.32
C GLU A 180 -5.65 -12.64 15.96
N ARG A 181 -5.24 -13.80 15.45
CA ARG A 181 -3.94 -14.35 15.78
C ARG A 181 -2.85 -13.33 15.46
N TYR A 182 -1.99 -13.03 16.42
CA TYR A 182 -0.84 -12.16 16.18
C TYR A 182 0.24 -12.91 15.40
N MET A 183 0.44 -12.50 14.15
CA MET A 183 1.40 -13.12 13.24
C MET A 183 2.78 -12.45 13.37
N THR A 184 3.83 -13.24 13.51
CA THR A 184 5.23 -12.78 13.60
C THR A 184 6.14 -13.40 12.55
N CYS A 185 5.56 -14.14 11.61
CA CYS A 185 6.23 -14.83 10.52
C CYS A 185 6.59 -13.91 9.35
N SER A 186 7.00 -14.49 8.23
CA SER A 186 7.31 -13.78 7.01
C SER A 186 6.10 -13.01 6.47
N ASP A 187 6.35 -11.86 5.87
CA ASP A 187 5.33 -11.00 5.25
C ASP A 187 5.64 -10.86 3.75
N VAL A 188 4.63 -10.99 2.91
CA VAL A 188 4.75 -10.82 1.46
C VAL A 188 3.72 -9.82 0.94
N LEU A 189 4.10 -9.13 -0.13
CA LEU A 189 3.21 -8.28 -0.92
C LEU A 189 2.97 -8.93 -2.28
N VAL A 190 1.72 -9.26 -2.57
CA VAL A 190 1.31 -9.88 -3.84
C VAL A 190 0.61 -8.84 -4.70
N SER A 191 1.05 -8.68 -5.96
CA SER A 191 0.51 -7.69 -6.89
C SER A 191 -0.10 -8.36 -8.11
N TYR A 192 -1.32 -7.97 -8.44
CA TYR A 192 -2.05 -8.40 -9.63
C TYR A 192 -2.33 -7.23 -10.57
N THR A 193 -2.24 -7.50 -11.85
CA THR A 193 -2.87 -6.70 -12.90
C THR A 193 -3.95 -7.55 -13.56
N ILE A 194 -5.16 -7.05 -13.61
CA ILE A 194 -6.30 -7.73 -14.25
C ILE A 194 -6.54 -7.04 -15.60
N VAL A 195 -6.56 -7.80 -16.69
CA VAL A 195 -6.80 -7.26 -18.04
C VAL A 195 -7.81 -8.14 -18.76
N ASP A 196 -8.89 -7.53 -19.22
CA ASP A 196 -10.02 -8.18 -19.86
C ASP A 196 -10.54 -9.42 -19.09
N GLY A 197 -10.56 -9.31 -17.76
CA GLY A 197 -11.02 -10.36 -16.87
C GLY A 197 -9.98 -11.43 -16.53
N GLU A 198 -8.75 -11.32 -17.04
CA GLU A 198 -7.66 -12.25 -16.73
C GLU A 198 -6.74 -11.68 -15.65
N PRO A 199 -6.74 -12.23 -14.43
CA PRO A 199 -5.80 -11.86 -13.38
C PRO A 199 -4.39 -12.40 -13.69
N ILE A 200 -3.42 -11.51 -13.70
CA ILE A 200 -2.01 -11.83 -13.97
C ILE A 200 -1.20 -11.45 -12.74
N LEU A 201 -0.45 -12.39 -12.17
CA LEU A 201 0.49 -12.11 -11.11
C LEU A 201 1.60 -11.21 -11.67
N SER A 202 1.65 -9.97 -11.22
CA SER A 202 2.59 -8.96 -11.71
C SER A 202 3.85 -8.88 -10.86
N ALA A 203 3.75 -9.17 -9.57
CA ALA A 203 4.87 -9.23 -8.64
C ALA A 203 4.48 -9.99 -7.36
N ILE A 204 5.47 -10.57 -6.71
CA ILE A 204 5.43 -10.99 -5.31
C ILE A 204 6.75 -10.58 -4.65
N ALA A 205 6.67 -9.97 -3.48
CA ALA A 205 7.83 -9.49 -2.74
C ALA A 205 7.89 -10.06 -1.34
N ASP A 206 9.10 -10.39 -0.87
CA ASP A 206 9.36 -10.62 0.54
C ASP A 206 9.53 -9.27 1.24
N ARG A 207 8.76 -9.01 2.30
CA ARG A 207 8.80 -7.77 3.07
C ARG A 207 9.56 -7.95 4.37
N TYR A 208 10.45 -7.03 4.63
CA TYR A 208 11.22 -6.91 5.87
C TYR A 208 10.65 -5.77 6.69
N THR A 209 10.10 -6.07 7.85
CA THR A 209 9.40 -5.10 8.69
C THR A 209 10.13 -4.80 9.98
N CYS A 210 10.04 -3.57 10.45
CA CYS A 210 10.53 -3.17 11.77
C CYS A 210 9.53 -3.63 12.83
N LYS A 211 9.99 -4.50 13.71
CA LYS A 211 9.19 -5.02 14.86
C LYS A 211 9.61 -4.26 16.11
N GLU A 212 9.11 -3.06 16.33
CA GLU A 212 9.31 -2.36 17.59
C GLU A 212 8.39 -2.93 18.67
N GLN A 213 8.99 -3.26 19.83
CA GLN A 213 8.23 -3.83 20.94
C GLN A 213 7.14 -2.86 21.42
N GLY A 214 5.91 -3.34 21.49
CA GLY A 214 4.74 -2.54 21.92
C GLY A 214 4.06 -1.70 20.83
N LYS A 215 4.57 -1.68 19.59
CA LYS A 215 3.88 -1.03 18.44
C LYS A 215 3.04 -2.04 17.68
N THR A 216 1.87 -1.61 17.26
CA THR A 216 0.89 -2.44 16.54
C THR A 216 1.08 -2.43 15.01
N SER A 217 1.75 -1.41 14.49
CA SER A 217 2.12 -1.32 13.07
C SER A 217 3.55 -1.81 12.85
N GLN A 218 3.72 -2.60 11.80
CA GLN A 218 5.04 -3.05 11.35
C GLN A 218 5.39 -2.23 10.10
N VAL A 219 6.21 -1.18 10.28
CA VAL A 219 6.65 -0.36 9.14
C VAL A 219 7.69 -1.12 8.33
N CYS A 220 7.58 -1.06 7.01
CA CYS A 220 8.48 -1.75 6.11
C CYS A 220 9.88 -1.15 6.14
N LEU A 221 10.91 -1.99 6.20
CA LEU A 221 12.33 -1.66 6.07
C LEU A 221 12.86 -1.98 4.67
N GLY A 222 12.24 -2.96 4.01
CA GLY A 222 12.62 -3.40 2.69
C GLY A 222 11.61 -4.33 2.04
N ALA A 223 11.63 -4.38 0.72
CA ALA A 223 10.92 -5.36 -0.09
C ALA A 223 11.85 -5.92 -1.16
N ILE A 224 11.88 -7.24 -1.33
CA ILE A 224 12.75 -7.96 -2.27
C ILE A 224 11.91 -8.65 -3.32
N TYR A 225 12.27 -8.48 -4.58
CA TYR A 225 11.59 -9.03 -5.75
C TYR A 225 12.53 -9.85 -6.64
N PRO A 226 12.04 -10.95 -7.25
CA PRO A 226 10.85 -11.67 -6.83
C PRO A 226 11.04 -12.31 -5.47
N SER A 227 9.95 -12.62 -4.78
CA SER A 227 9.97 -13.39 -3.52
C SER A 227 10.58 -14.77 -3.75
N ASP A 228 11.32 -15.27 -2.78
CA ASP A 228 11.80 -16.66 -2.75
C ASP A 228 10.62 -17.67 -2.72
N LEU A 229 9.41 -17.21 -2.32
CA LEU A 229 8.17 -18.01 -2.29
C LEU A 229 7.38 -18.02 -3.61
N LEU A 230 7.90 -17.40 -4.70
CA LEU A 230 7.18 -17.30 -5.97
C LEU A 230 6.66 -18.65 -6.47
N ASN A 231 7.49 -19.69 -6.46
CA ASN A 231 7.10 -21.01 -6.97
C ASN A 231 6.01 -21.64 -6.08
N VAL A 232 6.18 -21.58 -4.77
CA VAL A 232 5.16 -22.06 -3.79
C VAL A 232 3.83 -21.34 -4.00
N TYR A 233 3.90 -20.01 -4.20
CA TYR A 233 2.73 -19.19 -4.49
C TYR A 233 2.01 -19.63 -5.77
N MET A 234 2.76 -19.81 -6.87
CA MET A 234 2.19 -20.22 -8.16
C MET A 234 1.50 -21.58 -8.09
N ASP A 235 2.04 -22.50 -7.32
CA ASP A 235 1.49 -23.85 -7.19
C ASP A 235 0.26 -23.90 -6.26
N LYS A 236 0.34 -23.24 -5.10
CA LYS A 236 -0.68 -23.39 -4.04
C LYS A 236 -1.77 -22.31 -4.09
N GLU A 237 -1.41 -21.06 -4.31
CA GLU A 237 -2.29 -19.90 -4.09
C GLU A 237 -2.81 -19.25 -5.37
N TYR A 238 -1.96 -19.14 -6.41
CA TYR A 238 -2.34 -18.49 -7.66
C TYR A 238 -3.64 -19.03 -8.27
N PRO A 239 -3.89 -20.36 -8.34
CA PRO A 239 -5.15 -20.89 -8.87
C PRO A 239 -6.38 -20.48 -8.06
N LYS A 240 -6.27 -20.37 -6.72
CA LYS A 240 -7.36 -19.93 -5.85
C LYS A 240 -7.65 -18.45 -6.06
N MET A 241 -6.61 -17.64 -6.08
CA MET A 241 -6.70 -16.19 -6.30
C MET A 241 -7.29 -15.86 -7.67
N VAL A 242 -6.86 -16.55 -8.73
CA VAL A 242 -7.44 -16.38 -10.07
C VAL A 242 -8.93 -16.70 -10.08
N ARG A 243 -9.37 -17.81 -9.45
CA ARG A 243 -10.80 -18.13 -9.33
C ARG A 243 -11.58 -17.05 -8.59
N MET A 244 -11.04 -16.55 -7.48
CA MET A 244 -11.65 -15.48 -6.68
C MET A 244 -11.79 -14.18 -7.48
N LEU A 245 -10.72 -13.71 -8.10
CA LEU A 245 -10.71 -12.44 -8.83
C LEU A 245 -11.60 -12.50 -10.09
N LYS A 246 -11.65 -13.64 -10.78
CA LYS A 246 -12.63 -13.88 -11.86
C LYS A 246 -14.05 -13.96 -11.34
N GLY A 247 -14.26 -14.63 -10.19
CA GLY A 247 -15.57 -14.80 -9.59
C GLY A 247 -16.27 -13.50 -9.21
N ILE A 248 -15.51 -12.49 -8.77
CA ILE A 248 -16.05 -11.14 -8.50
C ILE A 248 -16.18 -10.27 -9.76
N GLY A 249 -15.77 -10.78 -10.92
CA GLY A 249 -15.98 -10.14 -12.22
C GLY A 249 -15.13 -8.93 -12.50
N LEU A 250 -13.91 -8.84 -11.93
CA LEU A 250 -12.96 -7.78 -12.28
C LEU A 250 -12.59 -7.86 -13.75
N LYS A 251 -12.64 -6.73 -14.45
CA LYS A 251 -12.28 -6.64 -15.89
C LYS A 251 -10.89 -6.06 -16.10
N ASN A 252 -10.70 -4.79 -15.77
CA ASN A 252 -9.44 -4.09 -15.90
C ASN A 252 -9.16 -3.36 -14.59
N ALA A 253 -8.14 -3.77 -13.85
CA ALA A 253 -7.81 -3.24 -12.54
C ALA A 253 -6.39 -3.60 -12.11
N ILE A 254 -5.95 -3.00 -11.04
CA ILE A 254 -4.77 -3.43 -10.28
C ILE A 254 -5.18 -3.75 -8.86
N LEU A 255 -4.51 -4.71 -8.26
CA LEU A 255 -4.74 -5.12 -6.88
C LEU A 255 -3.42 -5.54 -6.25
N THR A 256 -3.17 -5.06 -5.04
CA THR A 256 -2.12 -5.61 -4.18
C THR A 256 -2.75 -6.20 -2.94
N ILE A 257 -2.16 -7.27 -2.41
CA ILE A 257 -2.65 -7.90 -1.19
C ILE A 257 -1.44 -8.28 -0.34
N SER A 258 -1.45 -7.86 0.92
CA SER A 258 -0.47 -8.32 1.90
C SER A 258 -0.87 -9.68 2.48
N ALA A 259 0.11 -10.54 2.71
CA ALA A 259 -0.10 -11.81 3.36
C ALA A 259 1.06 -12.18 4.29
N PHE A 260 0.75 -12.73 5.45
CA PHE A 260 1.72 -13.45 6.26
C PHE A 260 1.91 -14.86 5.73
N VAL A 261 3.15 -15.39 5.83
CA VAL A 261 3.46 -16.75 5.39
C VAL A 261 4.10 -17.54 6.53
N GLU A 262 3.49 -18.67 6.84
CA GLU A 262 3.95 -19.61 7.87
C GLU A 262 3.81 -21.03 7.33
N ASP A 263 4.89 -21.79 7.30
CA ASP A 263 4.93 -23.17 6.79
C ASP A 263 4.31 -23.29 5.38
N ASP A 264 4.69 -22.39 4.48
CA ASP A 264 4.17 -22.27 3.11
C ASP A 264 2.64 -22.01 3.01
N ASN A 265 1.99 -21.61 4.07
CA ASN A 265 0.60 -21.18 4.06
C ASN A 265 0.52 -19.66 4.07
N PHE A 266 -0.26 -19.09 3.16
CA PHE A 266 -0.44 -17.65 3.01
C PHE A 266 -1.73 -17.22 3.72
N TYR A 267 -1.63 -16.22 4.59
CA TYR A 267 -2.74 -15.66 5.36
C TYR A 267 -2.95 -14.20 4.95
N TYR A 268 -3.88 -13.97 4.04
CA TYR A 268 -4.15 -12.64 3.48
C TYR A 268 -4.85 -11.72 4.48
N TYR A 269 -4.49 -10.42 4.50
CA TYR A 269 -5.03 -9.54 5.54
C TYR A 269 -5.33 -8.10 5.10
N ASP A 270 -4.74 -7.57 4.03
CA ASP A 270 -4.87 -6.15 3.65
C ASP A 270 -4.85 -6.00 2.12
N PRO A 271 -6.04 -6.04 1.48
CA PRO A 271 -6.14 -5.77 0.05
C PRO A 271 -6.07 -4.28 -0.22
N GLY A 272 -5.34 -3.87 -1.27
CA GLY A 272 -5.23 -2.51 -1.76
C GLY A 272 -5.69 -2.43 -3.22
N PHE A 273 -6.91 -1.98 -3.44
CA PHE A 273 -7.54 -1.88 -4.76
C PHE A 273 -7.22 -0.55 -5.45
N ARG A 274 -5.93 -0.22 -5.52
CA ARG A 274 -5.38 1.03 -6.05
C ARG A 274 -3.87 0.96 -6.18
N LEU A 275 -3.23 2.03 -6.70
CA LEU A 275 -1.78 2.18 -6.60
C LEU A 275 -1.35 2.17 -5.13
N GLN A 276 -0.28 1.46 -4.84
CA GLN A 276 0.28 1.40 -3.49
C GLN A 276 1.23 2.58 -3.24
N GLY A 277 1.17 3.16 -2.04
CA GLY A 277 2.10 4.21 -1.62
C GLY A 277 3.56 3.74 -1.51
N GLU A 278 3.78 2.43 -1.33
CA GLU A 278 5.11 1.80 -1.38
C GLU A 278 5.67 1.70 -2.81
N ALA A 279 4.85 2.01 -3.81
CA ALA A 279 5.16 2.07 -5.24
C ALA A 279 5.84 0.82 -5.84
N PRO A 280 5.33 -0.41 -5.62
CA PRO A 280 5.86 -1.62 -6.26
C PRO A 280 5.77 -1.55 -7.79
N ASN A 281 4.86 -0.76 -8.33
CA ASN A 281 4.70 -0.51 -9.77
C ASN A 281 5.95 0.06 -10.43
N LEU A 282 6.82 0.75 -9.70
CA LEU A 282 8.10 1.27 -10.25
C LEU A 282 9.05 0.14 -10.67
N HIS A 283 9.06 -0.99 -9.95
CA HIS A 283 9.83 -2.17 -10.35
C HIS A 283 9.28 -2.80 -11.63
N MET A 284 7.95 -2.91 -11.74
CA MET A 284 7.27 -3.44 -12.93
C MET A 284 7.55 -2.55 -14.15
N GLU A 285 7.47 -1.23 -13.98
CA GLU A 285 7.78 -0.26 -15.03
C GLU A 285 9.24 -0.34 -15.46
N ASN A 286 10.17 -0.37 -14.51
CA ASN A 286 11.60 -0.41 -14.83
C ASN A 286 12.02 -1.71 -15.50
N ILE A 287 11.57 -2.86 -15.00
CA ILE A 287 12.04 -4.18 -15.46
C ILE A 287 11.21 -4.67 -16.64
N ASN A 288 9.91 -4.63 -16.53
CA ASN A 288 8.97 -5.22 -17.46
C ASN A 288 8.40 -4.23 -18.49
N LYS A 289 8.70 -2.92 -18.31
CA LYS A 289 8.21 -1.84 -19.17
C LYS A 289 6.68 -1.71 -19.17
N PHE A 290 6.03 -2.11 -18.07
CA PHE A 290 4.59 -1.98 -17.89
C PHE A 290 4.27 -0.89 -16.86
N ASP A 291 3.72 0.22 -17.31
CA ASP A 291 3.33 1.34 -16.45
C ASP A 291 1.88 1.19 -15.98
N GLN A 292 1.70 0.76 -14.73
CA GLN A 292 0.37 0.63 -14.10
C GLN A 292 -0.36 1.98 -13.97
N LYS A 293 0.35 3.10 -13.88
CA LYS A 293 -0.25 4.44 -13.80
C LYS A 293 -0.93 4.77 -15.14
N LYS A 294 -0.20 4.58 -16.23
CA LYS A 294 -0.75 4.73 -17.58
C LYS A 294 -1.94 3.81 -17.82
N PHE A 295 -1.82 2.53 -17.41
CA PHE A 295 -2.90 1.56 -17.51
C PHE A 295 -4.18 2.03 -16.82
N LEU A 296 -4.10 2.54 -15.59
CA LEU A 296 -5.26 3.07 -14.86
C LEU A 296 -5.84 4.34 -15.51
N ILE A 297 -4.98 5.22 -16.04
CA ILE A 297 -5.43 6.42 -16.77
C ILE A 297 -6.16 6.01 -18.04
N ASP A 298 -5.67 5.01 -18.79
CA ASP A 298 -6.34 4.52 -19.99
C ASP A 298 -7.73 3.94 -19.67
N ILE A 299 -7.85 3.18 -18.55
CA ILE A 299 -9.17 2.71 -18.06
C ILE A 299 -10.09 3.90 -17.76
N ALA A 300 -9.60 4.91 -17.02
CA ALA A 300 -10.40 6.06 -16.64
C ALA A 300 -10.86 6.90 -17.86
N LEU A 301 -10.11 6.87 -18.95
CA LEU A 301 -10.46 7.52 -20.22
C LEU A 301 -11.37 6.66 -21.12
N GLY A 302 -11.65 5.42 -20.74
CA GLY A 302 -12.38 4.47 -21.58
C GLY A 302 -11.59 3.99 -22.80
N ASN A 303 -10.26 4.09 -22.77
CA ASN A 303 -9.39 3.60 -23.83
C ASN A 303 -9.27 2.06 -23.77
N GLU A 304 -8.96 1.45 -24.92
CA GLU A 304 -8.57 0.03 -24.95
C GLU A 304 -7.27 -0.18 -24.17
N THR A 305 -7.26 -1.23 -23.34
CA THR A 305 -6.09 -1.60 -22.55
C THR A 305 -5.19 -2.54 -23.35
N ASN A 306 -3.91 -2.22 -23.47
CA ASN A 306 -2.96 -3.04 -24.23
C ASN A 306 -2.46 -4.22 -23.37
N LYS A 307 -2.64 -5.45 -23.88
CA LYS A 307 -2.19 -6.69 -23.21
C LYS A 307 -0.72 -7.04 -23.44
N SER A 308 -0.05 -6.41 -24.40
CA SER A 308 1.22 -6.91 -24.96
C SER A 308 2.42 -6.83 -24.00
N ASN A 309 2.35 -6.06 -22.93
CA ASN A 309 3.46 -5.82 -22.01
C ASN A 309 3.13 -6.14 -20.54
N ILE A 310 2.11 -6.97 -20.28
CA ILE A 310 1.75 -7.33 -18.92
C ILE A 310 2.81 -8.25 -18.34
N THR A 311 3.27 -7.89 -17.18
CA THR A 311 4.48 -8.40 -16.58
C THR A 311 4.29 -9.75 -15.92
N LYS A 312 5.25 -10.62 -16.12
CA LYS A 312 5.39 -11.82 -15.33
C LYS A 312 6.14 -11.52 -14.03
N ALA A 313 5.70 -12.13 -12.94
CA ALA A 313 6.26 -11.92 -11.60
C ALA A 313 7.72 -12.38 -11.43
N ASP A 314 8.28 -13.10 -12.42
CA ASP A 314 9.68 -13.56 -12.44
C ASP A 314 10.70 -12.44 -12.72
N PHE A 315 10.22 -11.22 -13.03
CA PHE A 315 11.07 -10.07 -13.33
C PHE A 315 12.19 -10.36 -14.33
N GLN A 316 11.94 -11.26 -15.31
CA GLN A 316 12.92 -11.62 -16.34
C GLN A 316 14.26 -12.12 -15.75
N ASN A 317 14.20 -12.88 -14.66
CA ASN A 317 15.34 -13.37 -13.88
C ASN A 317 16.24 -12.25 -13.29
N LYS A 318 15.75 -11.03 -13.16
CA LYS A 318 16.41 -9.96 -12.42
C LYS A 318 15.93 -9.96 -10.97
N HIS A 319 16.74 -9.35 -10.10
CA HIS A 319 16.44 -9.20 -8.69
C HIS A 319 16.35 -7.71 -8.35
N ALA A 320 15.30 -7.32 -7.67
CA ALA A 320 15.05 -5.93 -7.33
C ALA A 320 14.77 -5.75 -5.83
N ALA A 321 15.02 -4.57 -5.32
CA ALA A 321 14.69 -4.22 -3.95
C ALA A 321 14.22 -2.78 -3.82
N THR A 322 13.38 -2.56 -2.81
CA THR A 322 13.17 -1.23 -2.23
C THR A 322 13.72 -1.25 -0.82
N ILE A 323 14.52 -0.24 -0.44
CA ILE A 323 14.98 -0.02 0.93
C ILE A 323 14.27 1.21 1.49
N TRP A 324 13.76 1.11 2.72
CA TRP A 324 13.19 2.24 3.47
C TRP A 324 14.17 2.69 4.53
N PHE A 325 14.43 3.98 4.60
CA PHE A 325 15.20 4.61 5.67
C PHE A 325 14.23 5.23 6.68
N LEU A 326 14.08 4.57 7.82
CA LEU A 326 13.23 5.00 8.92
C LEU A 326 14.05 5.75 9.96
N LEU A 327 13.50 6.83 10.51
CA LEU A 327 14.18 7.66 11.49
C LEU A 327 13.59 7.47 12.89
N LYS A 328 14.47 7.54 13.89
CA LYS A 328 14.09 7.70 15.29
C LYS A 328 13.54 9.10 15.53
N LYS A 329 12.83 9.29 16.63
CA LYS A 329 12.41 10.61 17.10
C LYS A 329 13.58 11.57 17.21
N GLY A 330 13.40 12.81 16.77
CA GLY A 330 14.40 13.88 16.85
C GLY A 330 14.34 14.83 15.67
N THR A 331 15.24 15.81 15.65
CA THR A 331 15.41 16.75 14.54
C THR A 331 16.53 16.28 13.64
N ILE A 332 16.29 16.24 12.34
CA ILE A 332 17.30 15.89 11.33
C ILE A 332 18.28 17.06 11.21
N GLN A 333 19.52 16.87 11.63
CA GLN A 333 20.56 17.89 11.50
C GLN A 333 21.39 17.73 10.23
N GLN A 334 21.70 16.48 9.84
CA GLN A 334 22.54 16.20 8.70
C GLN A 334 22.17 14.86 8.05
N ILE A 335 22.11 14.85 6.72
CA ILE A 335 21.90 13.66 5.90
C ILE A 335 23.09 13.49 4.96
N ASN A 336 23.79 12.37 5.04
CA ASN A 336 24.96 12.05 4.24
C ASN A 336 24.75 10.80 3.38
N GLY A 337 25.46 10.68 2.27
CA GLY A 337 25.63 9.47 1.49
C GLY A 337 24.76 9.39 0.23
N PHE A 338 23.73 10.25 0.08
CA PHE A 338 22.90 10.22 -1.13
C PHE A 338 23.71 10.60 -2.38
N GLU A 339 24.63 11.54 -2.27
CA GLU A 339 25.53 11.99 -3.35
C GLU A 339 26.40 10.84 -3.92
N LYS A 340 26.63 9.79 -3.14
CA LYS A 340 27.41 8.62 -3.54
C LYS A 340 26.58 7.57 -4.29
N ILE A 341 25.26 7.59 -4.11
CA ILE A 341 24.35 6.58 -4.65
C ILE A 341 23.44 7.09 -5.77
N GLU A 342 23.29 8.42 -5.93
CA GLU A 342 22.40 9.02 -6.94
C GLU A 342 22.77 8.64 -8.39
N ASN A 343 24.07 8.38 -8.66
CA ASN A 343 24.56 7.98 -9.98
C ASN A 343 24.86 6.48 -10.11
N ASP A 344 24.44 5.66 -9.15
CA ASP A 344 24.63 4.21 -9.21
C ASP A 344 23.70 3.59 -10.26
N PRO A 345 24.21 2.88 -11.27
CA PRO A 345 23.38 2.33 -12.36
C PRO A 345 22.40 1.25 -11.91
N SER A 346 22.59 0.68 -10.72
CA SER A 346 21.63 -0.28 -10.15
C SER A 346 20.44 0.41 -9.49
N ILE A 347 20.54 1.70 -9.17
CA ILE A 347 19.48 2.50 -8.54
C ILE A 347 18.74 3.25 -9.66
N PHE A 348 17.45 3.02 -9.77
CA PHE A 348 16.66 3.65 -10.84
C PHE A 348 15.66 4.70 -10.32
N HIS A 349 15.41 4.74 -8.99
CA HIS A 349 14.56 5.77 -8.39
C HIS A 349 14.92 5.98 -6.91
N ILE A 350 14.91 7.24 -6.47
CA ILE A 350 15.04 7.64 -5.07
C ILE A 350 13.88 8.59 -4.74
N SER A 351 13.06 8.20 -3.76
CA SER A 351 11.99 9.04 -3.24
C SER A 351 12.39 9.57 -1.86
N ARG A 352 12.58 10.87 -1.73
CA ARG A 352 12.88 11.53 -0.44
C ARG A 352 11.65 12.26 0.08
N ARG A 353 11.38 12.12 1.37
CA ARG A 353 10.19 12.68 2.04
C ARG A 353 10.52 13.63 3.18
N LEU A 354 11.66 13.39 3.84
CA LEU A 354 12.14 14.20 4.96
C LEU A 354 13.53 14.72 4.66
N PHE A 355 13.82 15.92 5.13
CA PHE A 355 15.01 16.68 4.82
C PHE A 355 15.65 17.23 6.10
N GLU A 356 16.83 17.81 5.99
CA GLU A 356 17.49 18.52 7.08
C GLU A 356 16.58 19.64 7.62
N GLY A 357 16.44 19.71 8.93
CA GLY A 357 15.53 20.62 9.62
C GLY A 357 14.18 20.01 9.98
N ASP A 358 13.76 18.91 9.35
CA ASP A 358 12.51 18.25 9.69
C ASP A 358 12.56 17.56 11.07
N ILE A 359 11.40 17.46 11.71
CA ILE A 359 11.25 16.90 13.06
C ILE A 359 10.43 15.62 13.01
N ILE A 360 10.98 14.54 13.54
CA ILE A 360 10.25 13.30 13.77
C ILE A 360 9.63 13.36 15.17
N SER A 361 8.32 13.53 15.21
CA SER A 361 7.57 13.52 16.48
C SER A 361 7.32 12.09 16.98
N GLU A 362 6.93 11.96 18.25
CA GLU A 362 6.54 10.68 18.86
C GLU A 362 5.38 10.01 18.11
N GLU A 363 4.45 10.79 17.59
CA GLU A 363 3.28 10.31 16.84
C GLU A 363 3.64 9.74 15.46
N MET A 364 4.75 10.17 14.88
CA MET A 364 5.25 9.65 13.61
C MET A 364 5.93 8.30 13.77
N VAL A 365 6.50 8.01 14.95
CA VAL A 365 7.22 6.75 15.21
C VAL A 365 6.27 5.54 15.13
N GLY A 366 6.66 4.52 14.36
CA GLY A 366 5.84 3.34 14.06
C GLY A 366 4.79 3.58 12.96
N THR A 367 4.90 4.69 12.20
CA THR A 367 4.02 4.99 11.06
C THR A 367 4.85 5.27 9.79
N GLU A 368 4.19 5.27 8.64
CA GLU A 368 4.80 5.67 7.35
C GLU A 368 5.38 7.11 7.37
N SER A 369 4.96 7.96 8.31
CA SER A 369 5.46 9.34 8.41
C SER A 369 6.92 9.43 8.86
N GLN A 370 7.46 8.38 9.50
CA GLN A 370 8.87 8.33 9.90
C GLN A 370 9.83 7.90 8.77
N VAL A 371 9.28 7.54 7.60
CA VAL A 371 10.09 7.15 6.44
C VAL A 371 10.72 8.38 5.80
N MET A 372 12.04 8.50 5.88
CA MET A 372 12.80 9.60 5.28
C MET A 372 12.94 9.42 3.77
N ALA A 373 13.30 8.23 3.33
CA ALA A 373 13.53 7.94 1.93
C ALA A 373 13.25 6.48 1.58
N ARG A 374 12.95 6.25 0.31
CA ARG A 374 12.89 4.94 -0.33
C ARG A 374 13.85 4.91 -1.50
N ILE A 375 14.66 3.85 -1.61
CA ILE A 375 15.59 3.63 -2.70
C ILE A 375 15.19 2.38 -3.45
N TYR A 376 14.97 2.51 -4.76
CA TYR A 376 14.54 1.45 -5.65
C TYR A 376 15.69 1.02 -6.53
N MET A 377 16.03 -0.27 -6.50
CA MET A 377 17.18 -0.81 -7.21
C MET A 377 16.87 -2.12 -7.93
N CYS A 378 17.71 -2.44 -8.93
CA CYS A 378 17.62 -3.67 -9.70
C CYS A 378 19.02 -4.18 -10.05
N CYS A 379 19.26 -5.48 -9.83
CA CYS A 379 20.52 -6.16 -10.11
C CYS A 379 20.29 -7.42 -10.93
N GLN A 380 21.35 -7.89 -11.63
CA GLN A 380 21.29 -9.08 -12.46
C GLN A 380 21.28 -10.40 -11.66
N THR A 381 21.76 -10.39 -10.41
CA THR A 381 21.83 -11.58 -9.57
C THR A 381 21.47 -11.26 -8.12
N LYS A 382 20.93 -12.27 -7.40
CA LYS A 382 20.63 -12.19 -5.96
C LYS A 382 21.84 -11.71 -5.16
N GLN A 383 23.03 -12.25 -5.44
CA GLN A 383 24.26 -11.87 -4.71
C GLN A 383 24.66 -10.40 -4.93
N LYS A 384 24.52 -9.89 -6.15
CA LYS A 384 24.79 -8.47 -6.42
C LYS A 384 23.79 -7.57 -5.68
N LEU A 385 22.51 -7.98 -5.64
CA LEU A 385 21.49 -7.25 -4.91
C LEU A 385 21.77 -7.24 -3.40
N LYS A 386 22.10 -8.38 -2.81
CA LYS A 386 22.49 -8.53 -1.41
C LYS A 386 23.63 -7.58 -1.02
N ASN A 387 24.70 -7.57 -1.81
CA ASN A 387 25.85 -6.70 -1.57
C ASN A 387 25.45 -5.22 -1.67
N LYS A 388 24.61 -4.86 -2.66
CA LYS A 388 24.17 -3.48 -2.87
C LYS A 388 23.26 -2.98 -1.75
N ILE A 389 22.36 -3.82 -1.22
CA ILE A 389 21.54 -3.50 -0.05
C ILE A 389 22.42 -3.15 1.15
N SER A 390 23.42 -3.99 1.45
CA SER A 390 24.34 -3.75 2.56
C SER A 390 25.12 -2.45 2.35
N GLU A 391 25.72 -2.27 1.17
CA GLU A 391 26.47 -1.07 0.80
C GLU A 391 25.67 0.22 1.02
N ILE A 392 24.43 0.26 0.52
CA ILE A 392 23.58 1.47 0.63
C ILE A 392 23.20 1.74 2.09
N GLN A 393 22.88 0.72 2.87
CA GLN A 393 22.58 0.88 4.30
C GLN A 393 23.82 1.36 5.10
N ASP A 394 25.04 1.03 4.63
CA ASP A 394 26.27 1.49 5.24
C ASP A 394 26.64 2.92 4.81
N ILE A 395 26.30 3.34 3.60
CA ILE A 395 26.62 4.66 3.05
C ILE A 395 25.72 5.76 3.60
N VAL A 396 24.39 5.52 3.63
CA VAL A 396 23.42 6.52 4.08
C VAL A 396 23.47 6.66 5.59
N LYS A 397 23.69 7.89 6.07
CA LYS A 397 23.73 8.21 7.50
C LYS A 397 22.90 9.47 7.76
N VAL A 398 22.24 9.49 8.91
CA VAL A 398 21.44 10.63 9.37
C VAL A 398 21.80 10.93 10.81
N PHE A 399 22.10 12.19 11.10
CA PHE A 399 22.54 12.61 12.41
C PHE A 399 21.63 13.67 13.00
N ASP A 400 21.46 13.61 14.33
CA ASP A 400 20.84 14.67 15.13
C ASP A 400 21.87 15.75 15.51
N LYS A 401 21.41 16.78 16.24
CA LYS A 401 22.27 17.89 16.72
C LYS A 401 23.40 17.44 17.66
N ASP A 402 23.25 16.29 18.31
CA ASP A 402 24.22 15.72 19.24
C ASP A 402 25.13 14.67 18.55
N ASN A 403 25.08 14.62 17.20
CA ASN A 403 25.81 13.70 16.34
C ASN A 403 25.48 12.20 16.58
N ASN A 404 24.27 11.90 17.08
CA ASN A 404 23.81 10.52 17.20
C ASN A 404 23.15 10.09 15.88
N ASN A 405 23.37 8.82 15.52
CA ASN A 405 22.70 8.26 14.34
C ASN A 405 21.20 8.06 14.60
N GLN A 406 20.37 8.75 13.81
CA GLN A 406 18.91 8.70 13.87
C GLN A 406 18.29 7.57 13.06
N LEU A 407 19.04 6.87 12.22
CA LEU A 407 18.50 5.74 11.46
C LEU A 407 18.09 4.60 12.40
N ILE A 408 16.92 4.04 12.14
CA ILE A 408 16.56 2.71 12.62
C ILE A 408 17.41 1.71 11.84
N ASN A 409 17.87 0.66 12.51
CA ASN A 409 18.68 -0.37 11.86
C ASN A 409 17.92 -0.95 10.65
N GLY A 410 18.62 -1.07 9.54
CA GLY A 410 18.11 -1.71 8.35
C GLY A 410 17.89 -3.22 8.54
N PHE A 411 17.55 -3.88 7.46
CA PHE A 411 17.38 -5.34 7.43
C PHE A 411 18.60 -6.03 6.80
N LYS A 412 18.77 -7.32 7.12
CA LYS A 412 19.73 -8.19 6.45
C LYS A 412 18.99 -9.02 5.42
N TYR A 413 19.46 -9.01 4.18
CA TYR A 413 19.01 -9.91 3.14
C TYR A 413 19.99 -11.09 3.05
N GLU A 414 19.53 -12.30 3.37
CA GLU A 414 20.33 -13.53 3.46
C GLU A 414 20.31 -14.36 2.17
#